data_1c182d424cc508029a1b44668aef215d
#
_entry.id   1c182d424cc508029a1b44668aef215d
#
_cell.length_a   1.000
_cell.length_b   1.000
_cell.length_c   1.000
_cell.angle_alpha   90.00
_cell.angle_beta   90.00
_cell.angle_gamma   90.00
#
_symmetry.space_group_name_H-M   'P 1'
#
loop_
_entity.id
_entity.type
_entity.pdbx_description
1 polymer ?
#
loop_
_entity_poly.entity_id
_entity_poly.type
_entity_poly.pdbx_seq_one_letter_code
_entity_poly.pdbx_strand_id
1 'polypeptide(L)'
;KEYDLRRGELSEIPSLDLELFTNNLNINNLIERKNWNLETGIDLSYQYNYSTPETMARRLVPNYTKYSGGMYSVLKYKINPKLNVEGGLRYDHTKYKVKKWYDENDWNNLYAGDFEEFYVETDGNRVFTKPVLTYRNLSFNAGIDLNPTENFSLKFNYAKAARTPNIAELFADGLHH
;
A
#
# COMPACT_ATOMS: atom_id res chain seq x y z
N LYS A 1 -8.84 20.92 3.83
CA LYS A 1 -10.12 21.17 4.54
C LYS A 1 -11.23 21.38 3.54
N GLU A 2 -12.35 20.70 3.73
CA GLU A 2 -13.58 20.88 2.96
C GLU A 2 -14.69 21.36 3.89
N TYR A 3 -15.54 22.25 3.40
CA TYR A 3 -16.64 22.84 4.17
C TYR A 3 -17.95 22.62 3.42
N ASP A 4 -18.97 22.12 4.13
CA ASP A 4 -20.31 21.96 3.57
C ASP A 4 -21.09 23.28 3.62
N LEU A 5 -21.93 23.49 2.61
CA LEU A 5 -22.97 24.56 2.64
C LEU A 5 -24.15 24.06 3.45
N ARG A 6 -24.41 24.71 4.60
CA ARG A 6 -25.61 24.48 5.39
C ARG A 6 -26.53 25.72 5.28
N ARG A 7 -27.72 25.53 4.71
CA ARG A 7 -28.72 26.59 4.50
C ARG A 7 -28.17 27.80 3.70
N GLY A 8 -27.25 27.57 2.77
CA GLY A 8 -26.67 28.64 1.96
C GLY A 8 -25.46 29.36 2.58
N GLU A 9 -25.05 29.00 3.80
CA GLU A 9 -23.87 29.51 4.47
C GLU A 9 -22.81 28.41 4.63
N LEU A 10 -21.51 28.77 4.55
CA LEU A 10 -20.42 27.84 4.83
C LEU A 10 -20.43 27.48 6.34
N SER A 11 -20.31 26.23 6.64
CA SER A 11 -20.16 25.74 8.01
C SER A 11 -18.86 26.30 8.61
N GLU A 12 -18.91 26.75 9.88
CA GLU A 12 -17.70 27.15 10.62
C GLU A 12 -16.76 25.97 10.89
N ILE A 13 -17.33 24.76 10.98
CA ILE A 13 -16.56 23.52 11.18
C ILE A 13 -16.41 22.82 9.83
N PRO A 14 -15.20 22.44 9.43
CA PRO A 14 -15.00 21.70 8.19
C PRO A 14 -15.70 20.35 8.23
N SER A 15 -16.31 19.93 7.13
CA SER A 15 -16.88 18.60 6.96
C SER A 15 -15.78 17.54 6.81
N LEU A 16 -14.62 17.94 6.27
CA LEU A 16 -13.45 17.10 6.11
C LEU A 16 -12.17 17.91 6.40
N ASP A 17 -11.34 17.38 7.29
CA ASP A 17 -10.01 17.92 7.59
C ASP A 17 -9.02 16.75 7.72
N LEU A 18 -8.22 16.55 6.68
CA LEU A 18 -7.26 15.44 6.56
C LEU A 18 -5.84 15.98 6.47
N GLU A 19 -4.95 15.34 7.20
CA GLU A 19 -3.51 15.52 7.10
C GLU A 19 -2.87 14.19 6.67
N LEU A 20 -2.17 14.20 5.53
CA LEU A 20 -1.39 13.08 5.04
C LEU A 20 0.08 13.47 4.94
N PHE A 21 0.91 12.79 5.72
CA PHE A 21 2.34 12.97 5.69
C PHE A 21 3.02 11.70 5.17
N THR A 22 3.93 11.85 4.21
CA THR A 22 4.66 10.72 3.63
C THR A 22 6.14 11.03 3.49
N ASN A 23 6.98 10.13 3.98
CA ASN A 23 8.43 10.13 3.74
C ASN A 23 8.81 8.87 2.99
N ASN A 24 9.62 9.03 1.93
CA ASN A 24 10.16 7.93 1.15
C ASN A 24 11.68 8.06 1.05
N LEU A 25 12.37 6.93 1.21
CA LEU A 25 13.80 6.79 0.96
C LEU A 25 14.01 5.64 -0.02
N ASN A 26 14.66 5.93 -1.13
CA ASN A 26 14.99 4.96 -2.17
C ASN A 26 16.50 4.95 -2.36
N ILE A 27 17.11 3.79 -2.30
CA ILE A 27 18.54 3.58 -2.54
C ILE A 27 18.66 2.55 -3.64
N ASN A 28 19.28 2.94 -4.75
CA ASN A 28 19.48 2.08 -5.91
C ASN A 28 20.96 1.95 -6.21
N ASN A 29 21.37 0.76 -6.59
CA ASN A 29 22.72 0.47 -7.04
C ASN A 29 22.66 -0.29 -8.37
N LEU A 30 23.44 0.17 -9.34
CA LEU A 30 23.56 -0.44 -10.66
C LEU A 30 25.01 -0.85 -10.89
N ILE A 31 25.22 -2.14 -11.14
CA ILE A 31 26.52 -2.70 -11.51
C ILE A 31 26.44 -3.13 -12.95
N GLU A 32 27.22 -2.49 -13.81
CA GLU A 32 27.29 -2.81 -15.23
C GLU A 32 28.59 -3.55 -15.56
N ARG A 33 28.47 -4.62 -16.32
CA ARG A 33 29.58 -5.40 -16.87
C ARG A 33 29.32 -5.72 -18.33
N LYS A 34 30.33 -6.18 -19.01
CA LYS A 34 30.28 -6.45 -20.45
C LYS A 34 29.09 -7.36 -20.86
N ASN A 35 28.79 -8.36 -20.04
CA ASN A 35 27.80 -9.37 -20.35
C ASN A 35 26.62 -9.40 -19.39
N TRP A 36 26.61 -8.60 -18.34
CA TRP A 36 25.51 -8.56 -17.38
C TRP A 36 25.38 -7.22 -16.68
N ASN A 37 24.16 -6.90 -16.31
CA ASN A 37 23.82 -5.74 -15.47
C ASN A 37 23.01 -6.25 -14.27
N LEU A 38 23.41 -5.84 -13.09
CA LEU A 38 22.70 -6.12 -11.85
C LEU A 38 22.23 -4.80 -11.24
N GLU A 39 20.92 -4.67 -11.13
CA GLU A 39 20.29 -3.57 -10.40
C GLU A 39 19.77 -4.14 -9.08
N THR A 40 20.05 -3.44 -7.98
CA THR A 40 19.54 -3.76 -6.65
C THR A 40 19.05 -2.50 -5.98
N GLY A 41 18.03 -2.60 -5.17
CA GLY A 41 17.53 -1.43 -4.47
C GLY A 41 16.81 -1.77 -3.18
N ILE A 42 16.68 -0.73 -2.35
CA ILE A 42 15.92 -0.72 -1.10
C ILE A 42 15.00 0.48 -1.12
N ASP A 43 13.73 0.24 -0.83
CA ASP A 43 12.69 1.26 -0.68
C ASP A 43 12.21 1.26 0.76
N LEU A 44 12.16 2.41 1.41
CA LEU A 44 11.55 2.59 2.72
C LEU A 44 10.50 3.68 2.64
N SER A 45 9.36 3.46 3.27
CA SER A 45 8.28 4.45 3.32
C SER A 45 7.65 4.48 4.70
N TYR A 46 7.46 5.70 5.18
CA TYR A 46 6.66 6.03 6.34
C TYR A 46 5.51 6.93 5.90
N GLN A 47 4.29 6.57 6.29
CA GLN A 47 3.10 7.38 6.01
C GLN A 47 2.23 7.48 7.26
N TYR A 48 1.74 8.67 7.51
CA TYR A 48 0.82 8.98 8.59
C TYR A 48 -0.39 9.72 8.03
N ASN A 49 -1.58 9.23 8.37
CA ASN A 49 -2.86 9.87 8.03
C ASN A 49 -3.61 10.19 9.30
N TYR A 50 -4.04 11.43 9.40
CA TYR A 50 -4.82 11.92 10.52
C TYR A 50 -6.02 12.71 10.02
N SER A 51 -7.18 12.38 10.55
CA SER A 51 -8.42 13.13 10.34
C SER A 51 -8.81 13.78 11.66
N THR A 52 -9.04 15.09 11.63
CA THR A 52 -9.39 15.89 12.82
C THR A 52 -10.73 15.42 13.41
N PRO A 53 -10.78 15.13 14.72
CA PRO A 53 -12.02 14.71 15.39
C PRO A 53 -13.14 15.74 15.35
N GLU A 54 -12.79 17.02 15.28
CA GLU A 54 -13.71 18.16 15.31
C GLU A 54 -14.74 18.13 14.18
N THR A 55 -14.44 17.48 13.08
CA THR A 55 -15.37 17.36 11.94
C THR A 55 -16.63 16.56 12.27
N MET A 56 -16.58 15.70 13.31
CA MET A 56 -17.65 14.74 13.68
C MET A 56 -18.11 13.83 12.53
N ALA A 57 -17.51 13.93 11.35
CA ALA A 57 -17.87 13.14 10.20
C ALA A 57 -17.41 11.68 10.36
N ARG A 58 -18.22 10.73 9.87
CA ARG A 58 -17.81 9.34 9.75
C ARG A 58 -16.64 9.27 8.75
N ARG A 59 -15.51 8.78 9.21
CA ARG A 59 -14.28 8.72 8.40
C ARG A 59 -14.35 7.58 7.41
N LEU A 60 -14.28 7.89 6.11
CA LEU A 60 -14.16 6.88 5.06
C LEU A 60 -12.81 6.14 5.16
N VAL A 61 -11.75 6.89 5.50
CA VAL A 61 -10.41 6.34 5.72
C VAL A 61 -10.04 6.58 7.18
N PRO A 62 -9.74 5.54 7.96
CA PRO A 62 -9.37 5.69 9.36
C PRO A 62 -8.02 6.37 9.52
N ASN A 63 -7.72 6.84 10.73
CA ASN A 63 -6.38 7.28 11.08
C ASN A 63 -5.44 6.08 11.09
N TYR A 64 -4.27 6.22 10.47
CA TYR A 64 -3.29 5.15 10.43
C TYR A 64 -1.86 5.66 10.36
N THR A 65 -0.96 4.77 10.75
CA THR A 65 0.47 4.87 10.47
C THR A 65 0.88 3.65 9.67
N LYS A 66 1.56 3.87 8.55
CA LYS A 66 2.10 2.84 7.68
C LYS A 66 3.62 2.88 7.71
N TYR A 67 4.22 1.72 7.89
CA TYR A 67 5.64 1.48 7.66
C TYR A 67 5.76 0.46 6.56
N SER A 68 6.53 0.74 5.52
CA SER A 68 6.82 -0.24 4.49
C SER A 68 8.29 -0.22 4.12
N GLY A 69 8.82 -1.40 3.83
CA GLY A 69 10.15 -1.60 3.32
C GLY A 69 10.13 -2.66 2.23
N GLY A 70 10.88 -2.43 1.17
CA GLY A 70 11.05 -3.35 0.07
C GLY A 70 12.52 -3.47 -0.31
N MET A 71 12.90 -4.62 -0.82
CA MET A 71 14.20 -4.83 -1.45
C MET A 71 14.01 -5.58 -2.76
N TYR A 72 14.81 -5.24 -3.75
CA TYR A 72 14.74 -5.91 -5.04
C TYR A 72 16.11 -6.12 -5.66
N SER A 73 16.14 -7.09 -6.57
CA SER A 73 17.29 -7.36 -7.42
C SER A 73 16.81 -7.75 -8.80
N VAL A 74 17.42 -7.17 -9.83
CA VAL A 74 17.15 -7.50 -11.24
C VAL A 74 18.49 -7.76 -11.93
N LEU A 75 18.64 -8.96 -12.47
CA LEU A 75 19.78 -9.37 -13.26
C LEU A 75 19.39 -9.46 -14.73
N LYS A 76 20.12 -8.76 -15.59
CA LYS A 76 20.08 -8.93 -17.05
C LYS A 76 21.39 -9.55 -17.50
N TYR A 77 21.32 -10.65 -18.22
CA TYR A 77 22.49 -11.38 -18.65
C TYR A 77 22.47 -11.64 -20.17
N LYS A 78 23.51 -11.19 -20.85
CA LYS A 78 23.73 -11.43 -22.27
C LYS A 78 24.52 -12.72 -22.47
N ILE A 79 23.82 -13.82 -22.80
CA ILE A 79 24.44 -15.10 -23.02
C ILE A 79 25.30 -15.07 -24.30
N ASN A 80 24.73 -14.49 -25.35
CA ASN A 80 25.41 -14.26 -26.62
C ASN A 80 24.73 -13.11 -27.38
N PRO A 81 25.22 -12.68 -28.58
CA PRO A 81 24.62 -11.59 -29.33
C PRO A 81 23.12 -11.76 -29.67
N LYS A 82 22.67 -13.03 -29.71
CA LYS A 82 21.29 -13.38 -30.09
C LYS A 82 20.37 -13.71 -28.92
N LEU A 83 20.91 -13.89 -27.69
CA LEU A 83 20.15 -14.36 -26.55
C LEU A 83 20.49 -13.56 -25.31
N ASN A 84 19.46 -12.87 -24.78
CA ASN A 84 19.51 -12.22 -23.49
C ASN A 84 18.47 -12.86 -22.56
N VAL A 85 18.78 -12.94 -21.29
CA VAL A 85 17.87 -13.39 -20.24
C VAL A 85 17.82 -12.35 -19.14
N GLU A 86 16.67 -12.23 -18.49
CA GLU A 86 16.53 -11.39 -17.31
C GLU A 86 15.75 -12.12 -16.22
N GLY A 87 16.04 -11.76 -14.98
CA GLY A 87 15.30 -12.25 -13.83
C GLY A 87 15.31 -11.22 -12.73
N GLY A 88 14.17 -11.06 -12.07
CA GLY A 88 14.02 -10.12 -10.97
C GLY A 88 13.26 -10.75 -9.81
N LEU A 89 13.63 -10.31 -8.62
CA LEU A 89 13.00 -10.69 -7.35
C LEU A 89 12.78 -9.44 -6.51
N ARG A 90 11.59 -9.32 -5.89
CA ARG A 90 11.25 -8.26 -4.96
C ARG A 90 10.52 -8.83 -3.76
N TYR A 91 10.95 -8.41 -2.58
CA TYR A 91 10.28 -8.68 -1.32
C TYR A 91 9.84 -7.37 -0.69
N ASP A 92 8.57 -7.30 -0.29
CA ASP A 92 7.98 -6.16 0.39
C ASP A 92 7.39 -6.57 1.74
N HIS A 93 7.64 -5.75 2.75
CA HIS A 93 7.04 -5.86 4.07
C HIS A 93 6.30 -4.57 4.40
N THR A 94 5.02 -4.67 4.74
CA THR A 94 4.20 -3.51 5.11
C THR A 94 3.48 -3.78 6.43
N LYS A 95 3.52 -2.79 7.32
CA LYS A 95 2.80 -2.80 8.58
C LYS A 95 1.94 -1.56 8.71
N TYR A 96 0.65 -1.76 8.93
CA TYR A 96 -0.30 -0.71 9.28
C TYR A 96 -0.61 -0.79 10.78
N LYS A 97 -0.67 0.38 11.43
CA LYS A 97 -1.29 0.58 12.74
C LYS A 97 -2.47 1.50 12.52
N VAL A 98 -3.66 0.99 12.71
CA VAL A 98 -4.92 1.69 12.40
C VAL A 98 -5.61 2.08 13.69
N LYS A 99 -6.34 3.20 13.69
CA LYS A 99 -7.25 3.62 14.76
C LYS A 99 -8.61 3.88 14.12
N LYS A 100 -9.57 3.02 14.42
CA LYS A 100 -10.94 3.13 13.91
C LYS A 100 -11.92 2.93 15.04
N TRP A 101 -13.07 3.60 14.97
CA TRP A 101 -14.19 3.32 15.84
C TRP A 101 -15.38 2.84 15.00
N TYR A 102 -16.23 2.06 15.61
CA TYR A 102 -17.46 1.52 15.04
C TYR A 102 -18.63 1.92 15.95
N ASP A 103 -19.83 1.96 15.39
CA ASP A 103 -21.05 1.95 16.21
C ASP A 103 -21.11 0.62 16.99
N GLU A 104 -21.59 0.67 18.23
CA GLU A 104 -21.61 -0.50 19.11
C GLU A 104 -22.48 -1.64 18.55
N ASN A 105 -23.63 -1.31 17.93
CA ASN A 105 -24.48 -2.30 17.31
C ASN A 105 -23.81 -2.96 16.09
N ASP A 106 -23.17 -2.14 15.23
CA ASP A 106 -22.42 -2.65 14.07
C ASP A 106 -21.28 -3.53 14.54
N TRP A 107 -20.55 -3.12 15.57
CA TRP A 107 -19.46 -3.91 16.13
C TRP A 107 -19.95 -5.28 16.62
N ASN A 108 -20.97 -5.30 17.49
CA ASN A 108 -21.46 -6.52 18.09
C ASN A 108 -22.07 -7.49 17.08
N ASN A 109 -22.72 -6.97 16.02
CA ASN A 109 -23.39 -7.79 15.04
C ASN A 109 -22.50 -8.28 13.89
N LEU A 110 -21.47 -7.49 13.53
CA LEU A 110 -20.71 -7.74 12.30
C LEU A 110 -19.23 -8.06 12.54
N TYR A 111 -18.64 -7.64 13.66
CA TYR A 111 -17.19 -7.64 13.80
C TYR A 111 -16.69 -8.34 15.09
N ALA A 112 -17.40 -8.27 16.19
CA ALA A 112 -16.91 -8.73 17.50
C ALA A 112 -16.44 -10.19 17.49
N GLY A 113 -17.13 -11.09 16.77
CA GLY A 113 -16.78 -12.50 16.71
C GLY A 113 -15.43 -12.81 16.07
N ASP A 114 -15.04 -12.01 15.07
CA ASP A 114 -13.84 -12.25 14.27
C ASP A 114 -12.67 -11.31 14.60
N PHE A 115 -12.93 -10.18 15.27
CA PHE A 115 -11.96 -9.09 15.46
C PHE A 115 -11.87 -8.60 16.91
N GLU A 116 -12.30 -9.39 17.88
CA GLU A 116 -12.25 -9.05 19.31
C GLU A 116 -10.83 -8.66 19.77
N GLU A 117 -9.81 -9.23 19.19
CA GLU A 117 -8.41 -8.92 19.47
C GLU A 117 -8.02 -7.45 19.19
N PHE A 118 -8.79 -6.75 18.37
CA PHE A 118 -8.55 -5.34 18.03
C PHE A 118 -9.31 -4.37 18.94
N TYR A 119 -10.20 -4.86 19.77
CA TYR A 119 -10.96 -4.07 20.73
C TYR A 119 -10.05 -3.37 21.74
N VAL A 120 -10.37 -2.14 22.07
CA VAL A 120 -9.65 -1.35 23.07
C VAL A 120 -10.57 -0.94 24.21
N GLU A 121 -11.63 -0.24 23.87
CA GLU A 121 -12.59 0.32 24.84
C GLU A 121 -13.89 0.70 24.15
N THR A 122 -14.95 0.84 24.94
CA THR A 122 -16.23 1.41 24.50
C THR A 122 -16.46 2.72 25.26
N ASP A 123 -16.77 3.78 24.52
CA ASP A 123 -17.16 5.09 25.07
C ASP A 123 -18.49 5.51 24.45
N GLY A 124 -19.54 5.57 25.27
CA GLY A 124 -20.91 5.77 24.80
C GLY A 124 -21.33 4.67 23.83
N ASN A 125 -21.72 5.05 22.62
CA ASN A 125 -22.13 4.14 21.54
C ASN A 125 -20.99 3.85 20.56
N ARG A 126 -19.72 4.03 20.95
CA ARG A 126 -18.56 3.87 20.10
C ARG A 126 -17.59 2.84 20.63
N VAL A 127 -17.30 1.85 19.82
CA VAL A 127 -16.26 0.84 20.08
C VAL A 127 -14.98 1.24 19.38
N PHE A 128 -13.95 1.51 20.15
CA PHE A 128 -12.62 1.90 19.63
C PHE A 128 -11.77 0.67 19.40
N THR A 129 -11.10 0.64 18.25
CA THR A 129 -10.24 -0.47 17.84
C THR A 129 -8.86 0.01 17.39
N LYS A 130 -7.86 -0.87 17.54
CA LYS A 130 -6.47 -0.62 17.11
C LYS A 130 -5.91 -1.80 16.30
N PRO A 131 -6.45 -2.08 15.09
CA PRO A 131 -5.92 -3.16 14.26
C PRO A 131 -4.47 -2.91 13.85
N VAL A 132 -3.67 -3.98 13.94
CA VAL A 132 -2.30 -4.02 13.44
C VAL A 132 -2.23 -5.05 12.32
N LEU A 133 -2.11 -4.58 11.07
CA LEU A 133 -2.09 -5.43 9.90
C LEU A 133 -0.67 -5.52 9.34
N THR A 134 -0.23 -6.73 9.04
CA THR A 134 1.11 -6.99 8.51
C THR A 134 1.02 -7.79 7.22
N TYR A 135 1.66 -7.30 6.16
CA TYR A 135 1.70 -7.94 4.85
C TYR A 135 3.14 -8.22 4.46
N ARG A 136 3.33 -9.36 3.81
CA ARG A 136 4.61 -9.79 3.24
C ARG A 136 4.35 -10.28 1.84
N ASN A 137 4.96 -9.61 0.86
CA ASN A 137 4.73 -9.88 -0.54
C ASN A 137 6.04 -10.28 -1.22
N LEU A 138 5.96 -11.31 -2.03
CA LEU A 138 7.06 -11.75 -2.89
C LEU A 138 6.60 -11.63 -4.34
N SER A 139 7.35 -10.88 -5.12
CA SER A 139 7.15 -10.69 -6.55
C SER A 139 8.38 -11.15 -7.30
N PHE A 140 8.20 -11.71 -8.48
CA PHE A 140 9.29 -12.12 -9.34
C PHE A 140 8.93 -11.99 -10.82
N ASN A 141 9.96 -11.85 -11.64
CA ASN A 141 9.84 -11.90 -13.10
C ASN A 141 10.99 -12.69 -13.71
N ALA A 142 10.75 -13.24 -14.87
CA ALA A 142 11.76 -13.85 -15.71
C ALA A 142 11.45 -13.55 -17.18
N GLY A 143 12.49 -13.23 -17.96
CA GLY A 143 12.35 -12.88 -19.37
C GLY A 143 13.45 -13.49 -20.22
N ILE A 144 13.11 -13.76 -21.48
CA ILE A 144 14.02 -14.22 -22.52
C ILE A 144 13.78 -13.32 -23.74
N ASP A 145 14.89 -12.83 -24.32
CA ASP A 145 14.90 -12.06 -25.56
C ASP A 145 15.82 -12.78 -26.54
N LEU A 146 15.22 -13.36 -27.57
CA LEU A 146 15.88 -14.15 -28.61
C LEU A 146 15.82 -13.41 -29.95
N ASN A 147 16.99 -13.11 -30.51
CA ASN A 147 17.18 -12.43 -31.80
C ASN A 147 17.89 -13.35 -32.79
N PRO A 148 17.20 -14.35 -33.40
CA PRO A 148 17.82 -15.31 -34.28
C PRO A 148 18.46 -14.69 -35.52
N THR A 149 17.84 -13.62 -36.04
CA THR A 149 18.29 -12.81 -37.18
C THR A 149 18.15 -11.33 -36.86
N GLU A 150 18.77 -10.44 -37.67
CA GLU A 150 18.68 -9.00 -37.50
C GLU A 150 17.26 -8.44 -37.62
N ASN A 151 16.39 -9.14 -38.36
CA ASN A 151 15.02 -8.70 -38.67
C ASN A 151 13.95 -9.44 -37.86
N PHE A 152 14.33 -10.33 -36.94
CA PHE A 152 13.39 -11.12 -36.16
C PHE A 152 13.80 -11.17 -34.69
N SER A 153 12.87 -10.73 -33.82
CA SER A 153 13.03 -10.78 -32.36
C SER A 153 11.82 -11.46 -31.73
N LEU A 154 12.08 -12.37 -30.80
CA LEU A 154 11.08 -13.05 -29.99
C LEU A 154 11.33 -12.73 -28.52
N LYS A 155 10.32 -12.19 -27.82
CA LYS A 155 10.39 -11.87 -26.39
C LYS A 155 9.34 -12.67 -25.64
N PHE A 156 9.78 -13.32 -24.58
CA PHE A 156 8.92 -13.99 -23.63
C PHE A 156 9.18 -13.45 -22.22
N ASN A 157 8.11 -13.04 -21.54
CA ASN A 157 8.19 -12.57 -20.17
C ASN A 157 7.11 -13.23 -19.32
N TYR A 158 7.50 -13.65 -18.13
CA TYR A 158 6.60 -14.13 -17.10
C TYR A 158 6.82 -13.33 -15.82
N ALA A 159 5.73 -12.86 -15.21
CA ALA A 159 5.80 -12.12 -13.97
C ALA A 159 4.67 -12.54 -13.02
N LYS A 160 5.00 -12.62 -11.74
CA LYS A 160 4.05 -12.71 -10.64
C LYS A 160 4.27 -11.53 -9.71
N ALA A 161 3.31 -10.61 -9.67
CA ALA A 161 3.32 -9.46 -8.78
C ALA A 161 2.31 -9.63 -7.66
N ALA A 162 2.72 -9.27 -6.44
CA ALA A 162 1.86 -9.16 -5.28
C ALA A 162 1.96 -7.73 -4.72
N ARG A 163 0.85 -7.19 -4.25
CA ARG A 163 0.81 -5.88 -3.61
C ARG A 163 0.08 -5.93 -2.27
N THR A 164 0.44 -5.04 -1.39
CA THR A 164 -0.32 -4.78 -0.17
C THR A 164 -1.60 -4.02 -0.54
N PRO A 165 -2.78 -4.41 -0.03
CA PRO A 165 -3.98 -3.60 -0.14
C PRO A 165 -3.77 -2.22 0.48
N ASN A 166 -4.37 -1.19 -0.09
CA ASN A 166 -4.34 0.13 0.55
C ASN A 166 -5.36 0.19 1.70
N ILE A 167 -5.21 1.20 2.55
CA ILE A 167 -6.06 1.32 3.75
C ILE A 167 -7.53 1.58 3.39
N ALA A 168 -7.81 2.25 2.29
CA ALA A 168 -9.17 2.49 1.85
C ALA A 168 -9.84 1.19 1.35
N GLU A 169 -9.10 0.30 0.68
CA GLU A 169 -9.62 -1.02 0.29
C GLU A 169 -9.97 -1.90 1.51
N LEU A 170 -9.27 -1.72 2.62
CA LEU A 170 -9.46 -2.51 3.83
C LEU A 170 -10.56 -1.98 4.75
N PHE A 171 -10.79 -0.66 4.76
CA PHE A 171 -11.61 0.00 5.78
C PHE A 171 -12.64 0.99 5.22
N ALA A 172 -12.76 1.15 3.90
CA ALA A 172 -13.80 2.00 3.35
C ALA A 172 -15.18 1.43 3.66
N ASP A 173 -15.92 2.14 4.53
CA ASP A 173 -17.33 1.85 4.81
C ASP A 173 -18.17 2.76 3.92
N GLY A 174 -18.93 2.21 3.01
CA GLY A 174 -19.89 2.98 2.23
C GLY A 174 -20.19 2.34 0.88
N LEU A 175 -21.40 2.57 0.41
CA LEU A 175 -21.79 2.30 -0.97
C LEU A 175 -21.07 3.33 -1.86
N HIS A 176 -20.15 2.87 -2.68
CA HIS A 176 -19.65 3.66 -3.79
C HIS A 176 -20.73 3.69 -4.87
N HIS A 177 -21.39 4.80 -5.01
CA HIS A 177 -22.30 5.08 -6.12
C HIS A 177 -21.52 5.65 -7.29
#